data_b97c43c7f4c2eb6889486b7c177689d7
#
_entry.id   b97c43c7f4c2eb6889486b7c177689d7
#
_cell.length_a   1.000
_cell.length_b   1.000
_cell.length_c   1.000
_cell.angle_alpha   90.00
_cell.angle_beta   90.00
_cell.angle_gamma   90.00
#
_symmetry.space_group_name_H-M   'P 1'
#
loop_
_entity.id
_entity.type
_entity.pdbx_description
1 polymer ?
#
loop_
_entity_poly.entity_id
_entity_poly.type
_entity_poly.pdbx_seq_one_letter_code
_entity_poly.pdbx_strand_id
1 'polypeptide(L)'
;MILVSLITGITGQDGSYLTEFLLDKGYYVWGLIRRASYINTERIEHLYHNDKLILRYGDLTDSSNLCNIITEINNTYPDIDKLEIYNLGAMSHVKVSFELPEYTGDVDGLGTLRLLDAIKNMGLLDKTKFYQASTSELYGKVQETPQTELTPFYPRSPY
;
A
#
# COMPACT_ATOMS: atom_id res chain seq x y z
N MET A 1 -10.38 -4.64 -21.34
CA MET A 1 -10.41 -4.65 -19.87
C MET A 1 -9.30 -3.74 -19.37
N ILE A 2 -9.66 -2.70 -18.62
CA ILE A 2 -8.72 -1.73 -18.05
C ILE A 2 -8.42 -2.18 -16.62
N LEU A 3 -7.22 -2.71 -16.42
CA LEU A 3 -6.74 -3.18 -15.12
C LEU A 3 -5.76 -2.16 -14.56
N VAL A 4 -6.06 -1.61 -13.39
CA VAL A 4 -5.24 -0.62 -12.71
C VAL A 4 -4.87 -1.13 -11.32
N SER A 5 -3.63 -0.91 -10.92
CA SER A 5 -3.18 -1.15 -9.55
C SER A 5 -2.64 0.12 -8.91
N LEU A 6 -2.85 0.27 -7.60
CA LEU A 6 -2.18 1.26 -6.76
C LEU A 6 -1.33 0.52 -5.73
N ILE A 7 -0.04 0.82 -5.68
CA ILE A 7 0.91 0.20 -4.75
C ILE A 7 1.47 1.26 -3.82
N THR A 8 1.18 1.17 -2.53
CA THR A 8 1.92 1.91 -1.50
C THR A 8 3.19 1.15 -1.15
N GLY A 9 4.27 1.85 -0.80
CA GLY A 9 5.55 1.19 -0.56
C GLY A 9 6.20 0.60 -1.82
N ILE A 10 5.89 1.17 -3.00
CA ILE A 10 6.40 0.70 -4.31
C ILE A 10 7.93 0.64 -4.40
N THR A 11 8.63 1.48 -3.65
CA THR A 11 10.10 1.53 -3.62
C THR A 11 10.73 0.46 -2.71
N GLY A 12 9.91 -0.28 -1.97
CA GLY A 12 10.35 -1.43 -1.17
C GLY A 12 10.65 -2.65 -2.02
N GLN A 13 11.16 -3.71 -1.39
CA GLN A 13 11.49 -4.97 -2.08
C GLN A 13 10.24 -5.58 -2.73
N ASP A 14 9.20 -5.85 -1.94
CA ASP A 14 7.98 -6.47 -2.44
C ASP A 14 7.24 -5.57 -3.43
N GLY A 15 7.21 -4.25 -3.16
CA GLY A 15 6.60 -3.27 -4.06
C GLY A 15 7.25 -3.23 -5.42
N SER A 16 8.58 -3.31 -5.50
CA SER A 16 9.32 -3.30 -6.76
C SER A 16 9.06 -4.57 -7.59
N TYR A 17 9.15 -5.75 -7.00
CA TYR A 17 8.84 -7.01 -7.69
C TYR A 17 7.38 -7.11 -8.13
N LEU A 18 6.46 -6.66 -7.29
CA LEU A 18 5.04 -6.63 -7.66
C LEU A 18 4.79 -5.67 -8.83
N THR A 19 5.51 -4.55 -8.88
CA THR A 19 5.43 -3.60 -10.00
C THR A 19 5.83 -4.26 -11.31
N GLU A 20 6.99 -4.92 -11.37
CA GLU A 20 7.45 -5.67 -12.54
C GLU A 20 6.40 -6.68 -12.99
N PHE A 21 5.93 -7.51 -12.06
CA PHE A 21 4.95 -8.55 -12.32
C PHE A 21 3.62 -8.02 -12.88
N LEU A 22 3.12 -6.91 -12.36
CA LEU A 22 1.86 -6.32 -12.82
C LEU A 22 2.01 -5.60 -14.17
N LEU A 23 3.14 -4.94 -14.41
CA LEU A 23 3.46 -4.36 -15.70
C LEU A 23 3.54 -5.44 -16.79
N ASP A 24 4.20 -6.57 -16.52
CA ASP A 24 4.27 -7.71 -17.44
C ASP A 24 2.88 -8.31 -17.74
N LYS A 25 1.95 -8.24 -16.78
CA LYS A 25 0.55 -8.62 -16.97
C LYS A 25 -0.29 -7.56 -17.69
N GLY A 26 0.30 -6.41 -18.02
CA GLY A 26 -0.35 -5.35 -18.77
C GLY A 26 -1.17 -4.37 -17.95
N TYR A 27 -1.07 -4.39 -16.63
CA TYR A 27 -1.69 -3.39 -15.75
C TYR A 27 -1.11 -1.99 -15.97
N TYR A 28 -1.94 -0.98 -15.72
CA TYR A 28 -1.47 0.36 -15.39
C TYR A 28 -1.14 0.37 -13.89
N VAL A 29 0.11 0.63 -13.57
CA VAL A 29 0.60 0.58 -12.18
C VAL A 29 0.85 2.00 -11.66
N TRP A 30 0.09 2.38 -10.65
CA TRP A 30 0.28 3.62 -9.90
C TRP A 30 1.09 3.31 -8.65
N GLY A 31 2.16 4.05 -8.45
CA GLY A 31 3.05 3.86 -7.30
C GLY A 31 3.08 5.07 -6.39
N LEU A 32 2.82 4.85 -5.11
CA LEU A 32 2.96 5.87 -4.08
C LEU A 32 4.39 5.92 -3.56
N ILE A 33 5.09 7.05 -3.76
CA ILE A 33 6.44 7.30 -3.26
C ILE A 33 6.36 8.28 -2.10
N ARG A 34 6.86 7.89 -0.93
CA ARG A 34 7.02 8.81 0.18
C ARG A 34 8.21 9.74 -0.08
N ARG A 35 8.03 11.05 0.14
CA ARG A 35 9.13 12.01 0.03
C ARG A 35 10.21 11.71 1.07
N ALA A 36 11.44 11.70 0.62
CA ALA A 36 12.62 11.54 1.44
C ALA A 36 13.70 12.52 0.97
N SER A 37 14.64 12.87 1.84
CA SER A 37 15.78 13.73 1.50
C SER A 37 16.92 12.98 0.79
N TYR A 38 16.78 11.69 0.58
CA TYR A 38 17.70 10.84 -0.17
C TYR A 38 16.95 10.08 -1.28
N ILE A 39 17.70 9.59 -2.25
CA ILE A 39 17.13 8.77 -3.33
C ILE A 39 16.71 7.43 -2.75
N ASN A 40 15.43 7.09 -2.92
CA ASN A 40 14.83 5.84 -2.42
C ASN A 40 14.11 5.06 -3.52
N THR A 41 14.45 5.31 -4.78
CA THR A 41 13.76 4.78 -5.98
C THR A 41 14.59 3.77 -6.77
N GLU A 42 15.82 3.48 -6.36
CA GLU A 42 16.79 2.63 -7.08
C GLU A 42 16.19 1.29 -7.57
N ARG A 43 15.28 0.68 -6.76
CA ARG A 43 14.67 -0.61 -7.12
C ARG A 43 13.69 -0.54 -8.28
N ILE A 44 13.22 0.63 -8.64
CA ILE A 44 12.21 0.82 -9.70
C ILE A 44 12.69 1.72 -10.85
N GLU A 45 13.90 2.26 -10.79
CA GLU A 45 14.43 3.19 -11.81
C GLU A 45 14.48 2.56 -13.20
N HIS A 46 14.80 1.29 -13.30
CA HIS A 46 14.82 0.55 -14.57
C HIS A 46 13.42 0.44 -15.23
N LEU A 47 12.36 0.74 -14.50
CA LEU A 47 10.97 0.72 -15.00
C LEU A 47 10.46 2.09 -15.45
N TYR A 48 11.20 3.17 -15.26
CA TYR A 48 10.76 4.56 -15.55
C TYR A 48 10.42 4.83 -17.01
N HIS A 49 10.94 4.02 -17.92
CA HIS A 49 10.61 4.11 -19.34
C HIS A 49 9.29 3.41 -19.72
N ASN A 50 8.61 2.77 -18.77
CA ASN A 50 7.36 2.08 -19.03
C ASN A 50 6.18 3.06 -18.92
N ASP A 51 5.49 3.32 -20.04
CA ASP A 51 4.37 4.27 -20.12
C ASP A 51 3.16 3.89 -19.22
N LYS A 52 3.13 2.65 -18.73
CA LYS A 52 2.09 2.18 -17.82
C LYS A 52 2.45 2.35 -16.34
N LEU A 53 3.67 2.80 -16.02
CA LEU A 53 4.08 3.12 -14.65
C LEU A 53 3.86 4.60 -14.35
N ILE A 54 2.98 4.90 -13.43
CA ILE A 54 2.65 6.25 -12.99
C ILE A 54 3.06 6.42 -11.52
N LEU A 55 3.98 7.30 -11.25
CA LEU A 55 4.48 7.55 -9.91
C LEU A 55 3.91 8.84 -9.34
N ARG A 56 3.46 8.81 -8.09
CA ARG A 56 2.97 9.98 -7.36
C ARG A 56 3.61 10.05 -5.98
N TYR A 57 3.95 11.26 -5.58
CA TYR A 57 4.33 11.50 -4.19
C TYR A 57 3.12 11.49 -3.29
N GLY A 58 3.22 10.78 -2.15
CA GLY A 58 2.18 10.73 -1.16
C GLY A 58 2.65 10.10 0.14
N ASP A 59 1.83 10.25 1.17
CA ASP A 59 2.08 9.69 2.50
C ASP A 59 0.78 9.10 3.06
N LEU A 60 0.89 7.97 3.75
CA LEU A 60 -0.25 7.32 4.40
C LEU A 60 -0.84 8.17 5.54
N THR A 61 -0.10 9.16 6.01
CA THR A 61 -0.57 10.12 7.02
C THR A 61 -1.37 11.29 6.44
N ASP A 62 -1.44 11.43 5.10
CA ASP A 62 -2.12 12.55 4.43
C ASP A 62 -3.39 12.08 3.69
N SER A 63 -4.54 12.22 4.37
CA SER A 63 -5.85 11.83 3.81
C SER A 63 -6.19 12.57 2.52
N SER A 64 -5.89 13.85 2.42
CA SER A 64 -6.24 14.67 1.26
C SER A 64 -5.41 14.27 0.04
N ASN A 65 -4.14 13.99 0.24
CA ASN A 65 -3.25 13.49 -0.81
C ASN A 65 -3.73 12.13 -1.34
N LEU A 66 -4.06 11.19 -0.45
CA LEU A 66 -4.57 9.86 -0.84
C LEU A 66 -5.89 9.96 -1.61
N CYS A 67 -6.83 10.79 -1.15
CA CYS A 67 -8.07 11.06 -1.88
C CYS A 67 -7.80 11.63 -3.28
N ASN A 68 -6.87 12.59 -3.40
CA ASN A 68 -6.53 13.18 -4.69
C ASN A 68 -5.94 12.15 -5.66
N ILE A 69 -5.07 11.25 -5.20
CA ILE A 69 -4.49 10.18 -6.02
C ILE A 69 -5.57 9.21 -6.52
N ILE A 70 -6.47 8.77 -5.64
CA ILE A 70 -7.56 7.86 -6.03
C ILE A 70 -8.54 8.57 -6.98
N THR A 71 -8.80 9.86 -6.76
CA THR A 71 -9.60 10.68 -7.69
C THR A 71 -8.92 10.79 -9.06
N GLU A 72 -7.61 11.01 -9.10
CA GLU A 72 -6.85 11.07 -10.34
C GLU A 72 -6.91 9.73 -11.10
N ILE A 73 -6.77 8.61 -10.40
CA ILE A 73 -6.93 7.26 -10.99
C ILE A 73 -8.33 7.12 -11.62
N ASN A 74 -9.37 7.44 -10.87
CA ASN A 74 -10.75 7.33 -11.34
C ASN A 74 -11.04 8.23 -12.55
N ASN A 75 -10.50 9.44 -12.56
CA ASN A 75 -10.68 10.37 -13.69
C ASN A 75 -9.86 9.95 -14.92
N THR A 76 -8.69 9.35 -14.72
CA THR A 76 -7.83 8.86 -15.81
C THR A 76 -8.45 7.63 -16.48
N TYR A 77 -9.13 6.79 -15.69
CA TYR A 77 -9.74 5.55 -16.17
C TYR A 77 -11.23 5.48 -15.80
N PRO A 78 -12.09 6.30 -16.41
CA PRO A 78 -13.53 6.34 -16.06
C PRO A 78 -14.23 5.00 -16.26
N ASP A 79 -13.78 4.21 -17.24
CA ASP A 79 -14.27 2.88 -17.56
C ASP A 79 -13.42 1.76 -16.94
N ILE A 80 -12.80 2.04 -15.81
CA ILE A 80 -11.98 1.03 -15.10
C ILE A 80 -12.82 -0.21 -14.79
N ASP A 81 -12.33 -1.38 -15.20
CA ASP A 81 -12.97 -2.66 -14.89
C ASP A 81 -12.60 -3.13 -13.49
N LYS A 82 -11.35 -2.89 -13.09
CA LYS A 82 -10.82 -3.37 -11.82
C LYS A 82 -9.70 -2.48 -11.30
N LEU A 83 -9.83 -2.05 -10.07
CA LEU A 83 -8.79 -1.39 -9.28
C LEU A 83 -8.27 -2.37 -8.21
N GLU A 84 -6.98 -2.65 -8.22
CA GLU A 84 -6.32 -3.44 -7.18
C GLU A 84 -5.41 -2.55 -6.35
N ILE A 85 -5.66 -2.47 -5.05
CA ILE A 85 -4.84 -1.67 -4.14
C ILE A 85 -4.01 -2.61 -3.27
N TYR A 86 -2.70 -2.46 -3.37
CA TYR A 86 -1.72 -3.21 -2.58
C TYR A 86 -1.09 -2.27 -1.56
N ASN A 87 -1.57 -2.35 -0.32
CA ASN A 87 -1.03 -1.55 0.77
C ASN A 87 0.15 -2.27 1.42
N LEU A 88 1.35 -1.96 0.91
CA LEU A 88 2.63 -2.51 1.38
C LEU A 88 3.45 -1.49 2.18
N GLY A 89 3.08 -0.21 2.09
CA GLY A 89 3.73 0.87 2.84
C GLY A 89 3.42 0.79 4.32
N ALA A 90 4.46 0.83 5.15
CA ALA A 90 4.32 0.78 6.61
C ALA A 90 5.55 1.39 7.30
N MET A 91 5.40 1.71 8.59
CA MET A 91 6.53 1.90 9.50
C MET A 91 6.96 0.52 10.03
N SER A 92 7.60 -0.27 9.17
CA SER A 92 7.84 -1.71 9.35
C SER A 92 9.05 -2.08 10.21
N HIS A 93 9.23 -1.42 11.38
CA HIS A 93 10.35 -1.71 12.26
C HIS A 93 9.91 -1.84 13.73
N VAL A 94 9.83 -3.08 14.22
CA VAL A 94 9.31 -3.41 15.55
C VAL A 94 9.97 -2.60 16.66
N LYS A 95 11.30 -2.52 16.71
CA LYS A 95 12.00 -1.75 17.76
C LYS A 95 11.62 -0.27 17.71
N VAL A 96 11.64 0.33 16.53
CA VAL A 96 11.30 1.75 16.35
C VAL A 96 9.85 2.02 16.72
N SER A 97 8.94 1.05 16.59
CA SER A 97 7.55 1.23 16.97
C SER A 97 7.37 1.52 18.47
N PHE A 98 8.27 1.02 19.33
CA PHE A 98 8.27 1.37 20.76
C PHE A 98 8.81 2.78 21.03
N GLU A 99 9.67 3.30 20.17
CA GLU A 99 10.22 4.65 20.26
C GLU A 99 9.27 5.69 19.67
N LEU A 100 8.51 5.33 18.62
CA LEU A 100 7.59 6.18 17.87
C LEU A 100 6.20 5.52 17.73
N PRO A 101 5.50 5.21 18.83
CA PRO A 101 4.25 4.45 18.78
C PRO A 101 3.11 5.21 18.10
N GLU A 102 3.03 6.52 18.28
CA GLU A 102 2.01 7.37 17.67
C GLU A 102 2.18 7.40 16.15
N TYR A 103 3.40 7.64 15.65
CA TYR A 103 3.68 7.60 14.21
C TYR A 103 3.40 6.22 13.61
N THR A 104 3.76 5.15 14.32
CA THR A 104 3.47 3.78 13.89
C THR A 104 1.97 3.56 13.74
N GLY A 105 1.18 3.93 14.75
CA GLY A 105 -0.29 3.81 14.70
C GLY A 105 -0.92 4.68 13.62
N ASP A 106 -0.39 5.87 13.40
CA ASP A 106 -0.89 6.79 12.37
C ASP A 106 -0.62 6.27 10.95
N VAL A 107 0.59 5.76 10.68
CA VAL A 107 0.93 5.20 9.37
C VAL A 107 0.23 3.86 9.14
N ASP A 108 0.37 2.91 10.06
CA ASP A 108 0.00 1.51 9.80
C ASP A 108 -1.50 1.26 10.02
N GLY A 109 -2.08 1.87 11.06
CA GLY A 109 -3.50 1.74 11.37
C GLY A 109 -4.36 2.77 10.64
N LEU A 110 -4.18 4.06 10.97
CA LEU A 110 -4.98 5.12 10.36
C LEU A 110 -4.70 5.31 8.88
N GLY A 111 -3.46 5.05 8.42
CA GLY A 111 -3.13 5.09 6.99
C GLY A 111 -3.95 4.10 6.18
N THR A 112 -4.14 2.88 6.68
CA THR A 112 -5.02 1.88 6.08
C THR A 112 -6.47 2.37 6.04
N LEU A 113 -6.97 2.94 7.14
CA LEU A 113 -8.33 3.50 7.20
C LEU A 113 -8.51 4.63 6.16
N ARG A 114 -7.54 5.53 6.01
CA ARG A 114 -7.59 6.63 5.04
C ARG A 114 -7.74 6.13 3.60
N LEU A 115 -7.02 5.07 3.23
CA LEU A 115 -7.16 4.44 1.91
C LEU A 115 -8.56 3.85 1.72
N LEU A 116 -9.08 3.12 2.70
CA LEU A 116 -10.40 2.52 2.64
C LEU A 116 -11.52 3.58 2.56
N ASP A 117 -11.41 4.67 3.32
CA ASP A 117 -12.34 5.78 3.25
C ASP A 117 -12.28 6.51 1.90
N ALA A 118 -11.09 6.70 1.33
CA ALA A 118 -10.95 7.30 0.02
C ALA A 118 -11.63 6.46 -1.07
N ILE A 119 -11.44 5.13 -1.05
CA ILE A 119 -12.10 4.20 -1.98
C ILE A 119 -13.62 4.29 -1.86
N LYS A 120 -14.12 4.28 -0.62
CA LYS A 120 -15.56 4.37 -0.31
C LYS A 120 -16.15 5.69 -0.79
N ASN A 121 -15.49 6.80 -0.46
CA ASN A 121 -15.98 8.14 -0.80
C ASN A 121 -15.99 8.41 -2.31
N MET A 122 -15.11 7.75 -3.07
CA MET A 122 -15.08 7.81 -4.53
C MET A 122 -16.07 6.84 -5.21
N GLY A 123 -16.84 6.05 -4.45
CA GLY A 123 -17.81 5.10 -5.01
C GLY A 123 -17.16 3.93 -5.74
N LEU A 124 -15.93 3.55 -5.36
CA LEU A 124 -15.15 2.53 -6.08
C LEU A 124 -15.20 1.14 -5.41
N LEU A 125 -16.04 0.94 -4.40
CA LEU A 125 -16.09 -0.31 -3.62
C LEU A 125 -16.28 -1.56 -4.49
N ASP A 126 -17.23 -1.50 -5.43
CA ASP A 126 -17.59 -2.66 -6.26
C ASP A 126 -16.52 -3.03 -7.29
N LYS A 127 -15.64 -2.08 -7.62
CA LYS A 127 -14.54 -2.25 -8.59
C LYS A 127 -13.19 -2.49 -7.93
N THR A 128 -13.08 -2.32 -6.60
CA THR A 128 -11.81 -2.36 -5.89
C THR A 128 -11.59 -3.69 -5.17
N LYS A 129 -10.40 -4.25 -5.34
CA LYS A 129 -9.84 -5.28 -4.46
C LYS A 129 -8.70 -4.68 -3.65
N PHE A 130 -8.80 -4.80 -2.34
CA PHE A 130 -7.81 -4.27 -1.41
C PHE A 130 -7.01 -5.40 -0.78
N TYR A 131 -5.70 -5.34 -0.89
CA TYR A 131 -4.76 -6.23 -0.23
C TYR A 131 -3.98 -5.45 0.83
N GLN A 132 -4.08 -5.90 2.08
CA GLN A 132 -3.26 -5.43 3.19
C GLN A 132 -2.16 -6.45 3.44
N ALA A 133 -0.89 -6.06 3.28
CA ALA A 133 0.24 -6.94 3.58
C ALA A 133 0.22 -7.37 5.06
N SER A 134 -0.12 -6.42 5.93
CA SER A 134 -0.21 -6.66 7.35
C SER A 134 1.14 -7.14 7.95
N THR A 135 1.10 -7.90 9.04
CA THR A 135 2.31 -8.31 9.75
C THR A 135 2.10 -9.60 10.53
N SER A 136 3.13 -10.44 10.57
CA SER A 136 3.19 -11.60 11.46
C SER A 136 3.25 -11.23 12.95
N GLU A 137 3.62 -9.97 13.26
CA GLU A 137 3.63 -9.44 14.63
C GLU A 137 2.24 -9.38 15.29
N LEU A 138 1.18 -9.51 14.50
CA LEU A 138 -0.18 -9.67 15.04
C LEU A 138 -0.31 -10.94 15.89
N TYR A 139 0.36 -12.03 15.53
CA TYR A 139 0.40 -13.25 16.33
C TYR A 139 1.19 -13.06 17.63
N GLY A 140 2.27 -12.28 17.61
CA GLY A 140 3.06 -11.85 18.77
C GLY A 140 3.43 -12.98 19.72
N LYS A 141 2.72 -13.08 20.87
CA LYS A 141 2.85 -14.24 21.77
C LYS A 141 1.98 -15.38 21.22
N VAL A 142 2.58 -16.24 20.43
CA VAL A 142 1.92 -17.35 19.72
C VAL A 142 1.07 -18.18 20.66
N GLN A 143 -0.20 -18.40 20.30
CA GLN A 143 -1.17 -19.15 21.12
C GLN A 143 -1.26 -20.62 20.73
N GLU A 144 -0.85 -20.98 19.52
CA GLU A 144 -0.78 -22.36 19.02
C GLU A 144 0.34 -22.51 17.98
N THR A 145 0.80 -23.75 17.75
CA THR A 145 1.83 -24.09 16.75
C THR A 145 1.45 -25.41 16.08
N PRO A 146 1.40 -25.47 14.73
CA PRO A 146 1.56 -24.37 13.80
C PRO A 146 0.41 -23.37 13.85
N GLN A 147 0.68 -22.13 13.41
CA GLN A 147 -0.37 -21.11 13.27
C GLN A 147 -1.26 -21.41 12.05
N THR A 148 -2.52 -21.01 12.16
CA THR A 148 -3.54 -21.12 11.10
C THR A 148 -4.29 -19.79 10.96
N GLU A 149 -5.20 -19.68 10.00
CA GLU A 149 -6.07 -18.53 9.85
C GLU A 149 -7.02 -18.31 11.04
N LEU A 150 -7.20 -19.33 11.89
CA LEU A 150 -8.04 -19.27 13.09
C LEU A 150 -7.25 -18.96 14.35
N THR A 151 -5.92 -18.94 14.27
CA THR A 151 -5.05 -18.64 15.41
C THR A 151 -5.33 -17.25 15.97
N PRO A 152 -5.66 -17.09 17.25
CA PRO A 152 -5.92 -15.79 17.85
C PRO A 152 -4.68 -14.89 17.80
N PHE A 153 -4.89 -13.59 17.51
CA PHE A 153 -3.87 -12.59 17.60
C PHE A 153 -3.55 -12.24 19.06
N TYR A 154 -2.28 -12.05 19.35
CA TYR A 154 -1.79 -11.61 20.65
C TYR A 154 -0.58 -10.67 20.48
N PRO A 155 -0.78 -9.46 19.88
CA PRO A 155 0.32 -8.56 19.55
C PRO A 155 1.09 -8.11 20.79
N ARG A 156 2.39 -7.89 20.61
CA ARG A 156 3.30 -7.51 21.69
C ARG A 156 4.11 -6.24 21.38
N SER A 157 3.81 -5.57 20.29
CA SER A 157 4.43 -4.31 19.89
C SER A 157 3.38 -3.34 19.33
N PRO A 158 3.63 -2.02 19.32
CA PRO A 158 2.78 -1.06 18.62
C PRO A 158 2.63 -1.38 17.12
N TYR A 159 3.68 -1.89 16.51
CA TYR A 159 3.65 -2.34 15.13
C TYR A 159 2.70 -3.49 14.91
#